data_3db7f7fe19968b026f19ff642f1734eb
#
_entry.id   3db7f7fe19968b026f19ff642f1734eb
#
_cell.length_a   1.000
_cell.length_b   1.000
_cell.length_c   1.000
_cell.angle_alpha   90.00
_cell.angle_beta   90.00
_cell.angle_gamma   90.00
#
_symmetry.space_group_name_H-M   'P 1'
#
loop_
_entity.id
_entity.type
_entity.pdbx_description
1 polymer ?
#
loop_
_entity_poly.entity_id
_entity_poly.type
_entity_poly.pdbx_seq_one_letter_code
_entity_poly.pdbx_strand_id
1 'polypeptide(L)'
;MGRTRSWQEKFDGVKTPHVSVLEKPFAGVPAGGRLFIAAPALLDGWIASIPAGRTQSIAAFRQAMAASHDADATCPASTGIFLRIVAERACEQMAHGRAPSEVTPFWRVVEPDSALAAKLSCGADFIATQRAVEAVSSVAA
;
A
#
# COMPACT_ATOMS: atom_id res chain seq x y z
N MET A 1 11.99 -28.68 0.06
CA MET A 1 10.94 -27.83 -0.45
C MET A 1 10.47 -26.83 0.60
N GLY A 2 10.63 -25.57 0.32
CA GLY A 2 10.27 -24.53 1.23
C GLY A 2 8.77 -24.28 1.23
N ARG A 3 8.23 -23.96 2.39
CA ARG A 3 6.88 -23.47 2.53
C ARG A 3 6.78 -22.07 1.94
N THR A 4 5.70 -21.78 1.20
CA THR A 4 5.41 -20.42 0.78
C THR A 4 5.13 -19.55 2.01
N ARG A 5 5.80 -18.39 2.12
CA ARG A 5 5.56 -17.48 3.22
C ARG A 5 4.16 -16.88 3.13
N SER A 6 3.50 -16.73 4.29
CA SER A 6 2.22 -16.02 4.38
C SER A 6 2.45 -14.53 4.10
N TRP A 7 1.37 -13.82 3.82
CA TRP A 7 1.47 -12.37 3.62
C TRP A 7 1.87 -11.66 4.91
N GLN A 8 1.46 -12.18 6.07
CA GLN A 8 1.90 -11.65 7.35
C GLN A 8 3.42 -11.81 7.50
N GLU A 9 3.96 -12.95 7.13
CA GLU A 9 5.41 -13.20 7.20
C GLU A 9 6.17 -12.27 6.24
N LYS A 10 5.63 -12.04 5.05
CA LYS A 10 6.23 -11.09 4.09
C LYS A 10 6.19 -9.67 4.62
N PHE A 11 5.09 -9.29 5.28
CA PHE A 11 4.94 -7.97 5.90
C PHE A 11 6.00 -7.76 6.99
N ASP A 12 6.18 -8.75 7.85
CA ASP A 12 7.11 -8.68 8.97
C ASP A 12 8.57 -8.77 8.55
N GLY A 13 8.83 -9.34 7.37
CA GLY A 13 10.19 -9.61 6.90
C GLY A 13 10.89 -8.43 6.25
N VAL A 14 10.18 -7.34 5.96
CA VAL A 14 10.78 -6.17 5.30
C VAL A 14 11.45 -5.27 6.33
N LYS A 15 12.64 -4.83 5.97
CA LYS A 15 13.49 -4.01 6.85
C LYS A 15 13.01 -2.56 6.92
N THR A 16 13.68 -1.80 7.79
CA THR A 16 13.40 -0.39 8.06
C THR A 16 13.45 0.48 6.80
N PRO A 17 12.53 1.43 6.64
CA PRO A 17 12.60 2.41 5.54
C PRO A 17 13.92 3.18 5.57
N HIS A 18 14.43 3.55 4.40
CA HIS A 18 15.71 4.26 4.31
C HIS A 18 15.81 5.05 3.02
N VAL A 19 16.76 5.99 2.97
CA VAL A 19 17.12 6.72 1.76
C VAL A 19 18.34 6.07 1.15
N SER A 20 18.26 5.82 -0.16
CA SER A 20 19.37 5.28 -0.94
C SER A 20 19.88 6.35 -1.89
N VAL A 21 21.19 6.53 -1.94
CA VAL A 21 21.83 7.42 -2.92
C VAL A 21 22.07 6.63 -4.19
N LEU A 22 21.58 7.13 -5.33
CA LEU A 22 21.63 6.40 -6.58
C LEU A 22 23.01 6.49 -7.23
N GLU A 23 23.51 5.34 -7.70
CA GLU A 23 24.73 5.29 -8.51
C GLU A 23 24.41 5.52 -9.97
N LYS A 24 23.19 5.18 -10.39
CA LYS A 24 22.70 5.34 -11.76
C LYS A 24 21.33 6.00 -11.74
N PRO A 25 20.91 6.70 -12.82
CA PRO A 25 19.56 7.28 -12.87
C PRO A 25 18.49 6.20 -12.71
N PHE A 26 17.44 6.54 -11.95
CA PHE A 26 16.33 5.63 -11.73
C PHE A 26 15.09 6.43 -11.30
N ALA A 27 13.92 6.01 -11.79
CA ALA A 27 12.62 6.59 -11.40
C ALA A 27 12.55 8.13 -11.58
N GLY A 28 13.22 8.64 -12.62
CA GLY A 28 13.25 10.07 -12.89
C GLY A 28 14.27 10.83 -12.04
N VAL A 29 15.03 10.15 -11.20
CA VAL A 29 16.07 10.73 -10.34
C VAL A 29 17.43 10.48 -10.96
N PRO A 30 18.29 11.52 -11.11
CA PRO A 30 19.62 11.34 -11.68
C PRO A 30 20.57 10.62 -10.72
N ALA A 31 21.70 10.15 -11.25
CA ALA A 31 22.75 9.60 -10.42
C ALA A 31 23.17 10.61 -9.36
N GLY A 32 23.42 10.17 -8.14
CA GLY A 32 23.72 11.03 -7.00
C GLY A 32 22.48 11.52 -6.27
N GLY A 33 21.30 11.32 -6.85
CA GLY A 33 20.04 11.71 -6.21
C GLY A 33 19.64 10.75 -5.08
N ARG A 34 18.64 11.15 -4.31
CA ARG A 34 18.19 10.46 -3.11
C ARG A 34 16.85 9.80 -3.39
N LEU A 35 16.79 8.48 -3.21
CA LEU A 35 15.58 7.68 -3.42
C LEU A 35 15.13 7.09 -2.09
N PHE A 36 13.90 7.39 -1.67
CA PHE A 36 13.35 6.82 -0.46
C PHE A 36 12.78 5.42 -0.75
N ILE A 37 13.17 4.46 0.06
CA ILE A 37 12.66 3.10 0.04
C ILE A 37 11.76 2.92 1.26
N ALA A 38 10.45 2.77 1.04
CA ALA A 38 9.47 2.61 2.11
C ALA A 38 9.55 1.20 2.72
N ALA A 39 8.54 0.87 3.51
CA ALA A 39 8.34 -0.48 4.05
C ALA A 39 6.84 -0.72 4.17
N PRO A 40 6.38 -1.98 4.18
CA PRO A 40 4.95 -2.25 4.32
C PRO A 40 4.33 -1.63 5.56
N ALA A 41 4.99 -1.65 6.70
CA ALA A 41 4.46 -1.08 7.94
C ALA A 41 4.21 0.42 7.84
N LEU A 42 5.09 1.15 7.14
CA LEU A 42 4.92 2.58 6.92
C LEU A 42 3.70 2.87 6.04
N LEU A 43 3.56 2.12 4.95
CA LEU A 43 2.42 2.24 4.04
C LEU A 43 1.13 1.84 4.75
N ASP A 44 1.16 0.79 5.54
CA ASP A 44 0.03 0.30 6.32
C ASP A 44 -0.52 1.40 7.25
N GLY A 45 0.36 2.05 8.00
CA GLY A 45 -0.01 3.15 8.90
C GLY A 45 -0.59 4.34 8.15
N TRP A 46 -0.02 4.67 6.99
CA TRP A 46 -0.54 5.77 6.17
C TRP A 46 -1.95 5.47 5.63
N ILE A 47 -2.17 4.25 5.14
CA ILE A 47 -3.49 3.81 4.65
C ILE A 47 -4.51 3.86 5.80
N ALA A 48 -4.13 3.37 6.97
CA ALA A 48 -5.01 3.36 8.14
C ALA A 48 -5.43 4.78 8.57
N SER A 49 -4.64 5.79 8.23
CA SER A 49 -4.95 7.19 8.56
C SER A 49 -5.98 7.81 7.60
N ILE A 50 -6.28 7.19 6.47
CA ILE A 50 -7.26 7.71 5.50
C ILE A 50 -8.66 7.46 6.05
N PRO A 51 -9.49 8.51 6.22
CA PRO A 51 -10.84 8.32 6.76
C PRO A 51 -11.74 7.50 5.82
N ALA A 52 -12.71 6.81 6.40
CA ALA A 52 -13.72 6.10 5.63
C ALA A 52 -14.48 7.07 4.72
N GLY A 53 -14.75 6.65 3.50
CA GLY A 53 -15.39 7.48 2.49
C GLY A 53 -14.43 8.34 1.68
N ARG A 54 -13.15 8.31 2.03
CA ARG A 54 -12.12 9.03 1.28
C ARG A 54 -11.16 8.05 0.63
N THR A 55 -10.55 8.48 -0.47
CA THR A 55 -9.55 7.70 -1.20
C THR A 55 -8.31 8.55 -1.43
N GLN A 56 -7.17 7.89 -1.54
CA GLN A 56 -5.90 8.52 -1.88
C GLN A 56 -5.20 7.68 -2.94
N SER A 57 -4.40 8.32 -3.77
CA SER A 57 -3.59 7.59 -4.74
C SER A 57 -2.28 7.12 -4.11
N ILE A 58 -1.70 6.06 -4.66
CA ILE A 58 -0.37 5.62 -4.23
C ILE A 58 0.69 6.66 -4.59
N ALA A 59 0.45 7.45 -5.63
CA ALA A 59 1.32 8.57 -5.99
C ALA A 59 1.36 9.62 -4.87
N ALA A 60 0.23 9.90 -4.22
CA ALA A 60 0.18 10.83 -3.09
C ALA A 60 1.04 10.33 -1.92
N PHE A 61 1.00 9.02 -1.64
CA PHE A 61 1.88 8.41 -0.64
C PHE A 61 3.35 8.64 -1.01
N ARG A 62 3.72 8.34 -2.25
CA ARG A 62 5.11 8.48 -2.70
C ARG A 62 5.60 9.91 -2.57
N GLN A 63 4.77 10.88 -2.94
CA GLN A 63 5.12 12.30 -2.83
C GLN A 63 5.29 12.72 -1.37
N ALA A 64 4.38 12.32 -0.50
CA ALA A 64 4.42 12.64 0.92
C ALA A 64 5.67 12.07 1.58
N MET A 65 6.03 10.82 1.25
CA MET A 65 7.19 10.16 1.84
C MET A 65 8.51 10.79 1.36
N ALA A 66 8.61 11.13 0.07
CA ALA A 66 9.80 11.81 -0.44
C ALA A 66 10.00 13.16 0.25
N ALA A 67 8.93 13.94 0.39
CA ALA A 67 8.98 15.23 1.05
C ALA A 67 9.39 15.12 2.52
N SER A 68 8.81 14.17 3.26
CA SER A 68 9.05 14.03 4.70
C SER A 68 10.44 13.44 5.00
N HIS A 69 11.07 12.78 4.05
CA HIS A 69 12.40 12.17 4.22
C HIS A 69 13.50 12.89 3.45
N ASP A 70 13.20 14.09 2.94
CA ASP A 70 14.16 14.89 2.18
C ASP A 70 14.79 14.09 1.04
N ALA A 71 13.96 13.39 0.29
CA ALA A 71 14.36 12.60 -0.86
C ALA A 71 13.79 13.19 -2.15
N ASP A 72 14.45 12.89 -3.27
CA ASP A 72 14.01 13.38 -4.58
C ASP A 72 12.79 12.62 -5.09
N ALA A 73 12.66 11.35 -4.70
CA ALA A 73 11.50 10.53 -5.04
C ALA A 73 11.41 9.34 -4.08
N THR A 74 10.25 8.69 -4.07
CA THR A 74 10.05 7.40 -3.42
C THR A 74 10.02 6.32 -4.49
N CYS A 75 10.73 5.22 -4.28
CA CYS A 75 10.84 4.13 -5.25
C CYS A 75 9.45 3.59 -5.63
N PRO A 76 9.03 3.71 -6.91
CA PRO A 76 7.73 3.22 -7.32
C PRO A 76 7.63 1.70 -7.35
N ALA A 77 8.72 1.02 -7.72
CA ALA A 77 8.72 -0.45 -7.82
C ALA A 77 8.53 -1.10 -6.45
N SER A 78 9.32 -0.71 -5.45
CA SER A 78 9.19 -1.28 -4.10
C SER A 78 7.89 -0.86 -3.44
N THR A 79 7.42 0.38 -3.67
CA THR A 79 6.12 0.83 -3.14
C THR A 79 4.98 -0.04 -3.66
N GLY A 80 5.00 -0.41 -4.95
CA GLY A 80 4.00 -1.31 -5.53
C GLY A 80 4.03 -2.69 -4.89
N ILE A 81 5.21 -3.22 -4.65
CA ILE A 81 5.39 -4.51 -3.97
C ILE A 81 4.82 -4.43 -2.54
N PHE A 82 5.13 -3.36 -1.82
CA PHE A 82 4.67 -3.18 -0.43
C PHE A 82 3.16 -2.98 -0.36
N LEU A 83 2.57 -2.27 -1.33
CA LEU A 83 1.12 -2.11 -1.38
C LEU A 83 0.42 -3.46 -1.53
N ARG A 84 0.95 -4.33 -2.38
CA ARG A 84 0.41 -5.68 -2.53
C ARG A 84 0.53 -6.48 -1.23
N ILE A 85 1.66 -6.38 -0.54
CA ILE A 85 1.87 -7.06 0.75
C ILE A 85 0.84 -6.59 1.78
N VAL A 86 0.63 -5.28 1.90
CA VAL A 86 -0.34 -4.70 2.84
C VAL A 86 -1.76 -5.18 2.51
N ALA A 87 -2.15 -5.11 1.23
CA ALA A 87 -3.49 -5.50 0.79
C ALA A 87 -3.73 -7.00 0.97
N GLU A 88 -2.79 -7.83 0.55
CA GLU A 88 -2.95 -9.28 0.66
C GLU A 88 -2.92 -9.75 2.12
N ARG A 89 -2.14 -9.08 2.98
CA ARG A 89 -2.18 -9.36 4.41
C ARG A 89 -3.59 -9.13 4.98
N ALA A 90 -4.22 -8.04 4.58
CA ALA A 90 -5.60 -7.76 4.99
C ALA A 90 -6.56 -8.83 4.47
N CYS A 91 -6.42 -9.23 3.19
CA CYS A 91 -7.22 -10.33 2.62
C CYS A 91 -7.01 -11.63 3.39
N GLU A 92 -5.78 -11.93 3.75
CA GLU A 92 -5.44 -13.13 4.53
C GLU A 92 -6.10 -13.09 5.91
N GLN A 93 -6.08 -11.95 6.58
CA GLN A 93 -6.73 -11.77 7.88
C GLN A 93 -8.23 -11.98 7.79
N MET A 94 -8.87 -11.45 6.75
CA MET A 94 -10.31 -11.64 6.52
C MET A 94 -10.64 -13.09 6.22
N ALA A 95 -9.78 -13.80 5.48
CA ALA A 95 -9.96 -15.22 5.22
C ALA A 95 -9.89 -16.05 6.51
N HIS A 96 -9.23 -15.51 7.55
CA HIS A 96 -9.14 -16.15 8.86
C HIS A 96 -10.18 -15.63 9.86
N GLY A 97 -11.21 -14.93 9.39
CA GLY A 97 -12.35 -14.55 10.19
C GLY A 97 -12.42 -13.10 10.63
N ARG A 98 -11.45 -12.25 10.26
CA ARG A 98 -11.50 -10.83 10.59
C ARG A 98 -12.53 -10.11 9.72
N ALA A 99 -13.22 -9.16 10.31
CA ALA A 99 -14.15 -8.30 9.57
C ALA A 99 -13.39 -7.22 8.80
N PRO A 100 -13.97 -6.68 7.71
CA PRO A 100 -13.33 -5.56 6.99
C PRO A 100 -13.00 -4.36 7.88
N SER A 101 -13.79 -4.10 8.91
CA SER A 101 -13.53 -3.01 9.86
C SER A 101 -12.32 -3.26 10.77
N GLU A 102 -11.80 -4.48 10.78
CA GLU A 102 -10.69 -4.88 11.65
C GLU A 102 -9.36 -4.97 10.91
N VAL A 103 -9.35 -4.71 9.60
CA VAL A 103 -8.14 -4.83 8.78
C VAL A 103 -7.79 -3.48 8.16
N THR A 104 -6.56 -3.37 7.65
CA THR A 104 -6.11 -2.16 6.95
C THR A 104 -6.98 -1.90 5.74
N PRO A 105 -7.57 -0.70 5.62
CA PRO A 105 -8.53 -0.41 4.54
C PRO A 105 -7.84 -0.12 3.20
N PHE A 106 -7.20 -1.12 2.63
CA PHE A 106 -6.44 -0.99 1.39
C PHE A 106 -7.29 -0.52 0.21
N TRP A 107 -8.60 -0.75 0.23
CA TRP A 107 -9.52 -0.31 -0.82
C TRP A 107 -9.61 1.22 -0.92
N ARG A 108 -9.09 1.96 0.06
CA ARG A 108 -9.03 3.42 0.02
C ARG A 108 -7.88 3.92 -0.85
N VAL A 109 -6.97 3.02 -1.26
CA VAL A 109 -5.81 3.33 -2.10
C VAL A 109 -5.80 2.52 -3.38
N VAL A 110 -6.16 1.23 -3.33
CA VAL A 110 -6.15 0.35 -4.50
C VAL A 110 -7.43 0.62 -5.33
N GLU A 111 -7.24 1.05 -6.59
CA GLU A 111 -8.35 1.29 -7.50
C GLU A 111 -8.95 -0.05 -7.95
N PRO A 112 -10.31 -0.18 -8.02
CA PRO A 112 -10.93 -1.45 -8.40
C PRO A 112 -10.64 -1.87 -9.84
N ASP A 113 -10.32 -0.93 -10.73
CA ASP A 113 -9.99 -1.22 -12.12
C ASP A 113 -8.49 -1.37 -12.36
N SER A 114 -7.67 -1.37 -11.32
CA SER A 114 -6.23 -1.48 -11.45
C SER A 114 -5.77 -2.93 -11.67
N ALA A 115 -4.57 -3.08 -12.23
CA ALA A 115 -3.95 -4.38 -12.39
C ALA A 115 -3.74 -5.07 -11.03
N LEU A 116 -3.41 -4.30 -9.99
CA LEU A 116 -3.23 -4.85 -8.65
C LEU A 116 -4.53 -5.43 -8.12
N ALA A 117 -5.66 -4.72 -8.28
CA ALA A 117 -6.96 -5.21 -7.81
C ALA A 117 -7.29 -6.58 -8.39
N ALA A 118 -6.97 -6.79 -9.67
CA ALA A 118 -7.21 -8.06 -10.35
C ALA A 118 -6.35 -9.19 -9.77
N LYS A 119 -5.22 -8.89 -9.16
CA LYS A 119 -4.30 -9.88 -8.60
C LYS A 119 -4.60 -10.23 -7.15
N LEU A 120 -5.29 -9.36 -6.42
CA LEU A 120 -5.54 -9.57 -4.99
C LEU A 120 -6.50 -10.71 -4.74
N SER A 121 -6.27 -11.43 -3.65
CA SER A 121 -7.10 -12.58 -3.24
C SER A 121 -8.56 -12.17 -3.02
N CYS A 122 -8.80 -10.95 -2.52
CA CYS A 122 -10.15 -10.42 -2.31
C CYS A 122 -10.86 -10.09 -3.61
N GLY A 123 -10.11 -9.76 -4.67
CA GLY A 123 -10.66 -9.40 -5.98
C GLY A 123 -11.11 -7.95 -6.08
N ALA A 124 -11.29 -7.51 -7.34
CA ALA A 124 -11.69 -6.13 -7.65
C ALA A 124 -13.09 -5.80 -7.15
N ASP A 125 -14.01 -6.76 -7.19
CA ASP A 125 -15.40 -6.55 -6.75
C ASP A 125 -15.48 -6.21 -5.26
N PHE A 126 -14.65 -6.84 -4.44
CA PHE A 126 -14.57 -6.53 -3.01
C PHE A 126 -14.18 -5.06 -2.80
N ILE A 127 -13.19 -4.59 -3.54
CA ILE A 127 -12.72 -3.20 -3.45
C ILE A 127 -13.84 -2.23 -3.82
N ALA A 128 -14.51 -2.48 -4.94
CA ALA A 128 -15.62 -1.65 -5.40
C ALA A 128 -16.74 -1.62 -4.37
N THR A 129 -17.07 -2.77 -3.79
CA THR A 129 -18.11 -2.90 -2.76
C THR A 129 -17.76 -2.09 -1.52
N GLN A 130 -16.54 -2.20 -1.00
CA GLN A 130 -16.11 -1.47 0.19
C GLN A 130 -16.12 0.04 -0.05
N ARG A 131 -15.67 0.49 -1.19
CA ARG A 131 -15.73 1.91 -1.56
C ARG A 131 -17.16 2.42 -1.60
N ALA A 132 -18.08 1.64 -2.18
CA ALA A 132 -19.49 2.01 -2.27
C ALA A 132 -20.14 2.08 -0.88
N VAL A 133 -19.86 1.10 -0.02
CA VAL A 133 -20.39 1.07 1.36
C VAL A 133 -19.90 2.30 2.13
N GLU A 134 -18.63 2.64 2.04
CA GLU A 134 -18.08 3.78 2.76
C GLU A 134 -18.59 5.11 2.22
N ALA A 135 -18.81 5.21 0.91
CA ALA A 135 -19.34 6.42 0.30
C ALA A 135 -20.77 6.70 0.80
N VAL A 136 -21.60 5.66 0.90
CA VAL A 136 -22.97 5.78 1.43
C VAL A 136 -22.94 6.20 2.90
N SER A 137 -22.08 5.57 3.70
CA SER A 137 -21.95 5.90 5.12
C SER A 137 -21.47 7.34 5.33
N SER A 138 -20.53 7.81 4.49
CA SER A 138 -20.01 9.16 4.56
C SER A 138 -21.10 10.21 4.22
N VAL A 139 -21.95 9.92 3.25
CA VAL A 139 -23.04 10.80 2.84
C VAL A 139 -24.13 10.84 3.93
N ALA A 140 -24.38 9.72 4.60
CA ALA A 140 -25.40 9.61 5.64
C ALA A 140 -24.98 10.28 6.96
N ALA A 141 -23.71 10.53 7.11
CA ALA A 141 -23.19 11.21 8.32
C ALA A 141 -23.39 12.77 8.25
#